data_1c6e2e96a0a85bbdefa9c78fef932fca
#
_entry.id   1c6e2e96a0a85bbdefa9c78fef932fca
#
_cell.length_a   1.000
_cell.length_b   1.000
_cell.length_c   1.000
_cell.angle_alpha   90.00
_cell.angle_beta   90.00
_cell.angle_gamma   90.00
#
_symmetry.space_group_name_H-M   'P 1'
#
loop_
_entity.id
_entity.type
_entity.pdbx_description
1 polymer ?
#
loop_
_entity_poly.entity_id
_entity_poly.type
_entity_poly.pdbx_seq_one_letter_code
_entity_poly.pdbx_strand_id
1 'polypeptide(L)'
;MTRLLMIDNYDSFTYNLVQYLGELGAEVDVRRNDAVTLEEVAALGPDGVVISPGPCTPREAGVSVPLIERFAGRVPILGVCLGHQAIGAAFGGAVVRAGRIMHGKTSPILHDGRALFAGLPQGFAATRYHSLVIDPATLPAELERSAWTAEDEIMGVRHRTLFVEGVQFHPESILTTEGKRLLGNFLARLRGGRPARAA
;
A
#
# COMPACT_ATOMS: atom_id res chain seq x y z
N MET A 1 7.87 0.69 -20.24
CA MET A 1 8.25 0.76 -18.81
C MET A 1 6.99 1.03 -18.01
N THR A 2 6.84 0.47 -16.82
CA THR A 2 5.67 0.71 -15.96
C THR A 2 5.84 2.06 -15.28
N ARG A 3 4.87 2.97 -15.46
CA ARG A 3 4.88 4.30 -14.85
C ARG A 3 4.00 4.31 -13.60
N LEU A 4 4.60 4.59 -12.46
CA LEU A 4 3.92 4.71 -11.18
C LEU A 4 3.84 6.18 -10.74
N LEU A 5 2.73 6.53 -10.12
CA LEU A 5 2.62 7.74 -9.32
C LEU A 5 2.81 7.37 -7.86
N MET A 6 3.76 7.98 -7.18
CA MET A 6 3.95 7.89 -5.74
C MET A 6 3.36 9.12 -5.06
N ILE A 7 2.38 8.91 -4.20
CA ILE A 7 1.90 9.97 -3.30
C ILE A 7 2.76 9.95 -2.04
N ASP A 8 3.55 11.00 -1.87
CA ASP A 8 4.43 11.17 -0.72
C ASP A 8 3.69 11.87 0.43
N ASN A 9 3.44 11.13 1.50
CA ASN A 9 2.81 11.63 2.73
C ASN A 9 3.84 12.24 3.70
N TYR A 10 4.91 12.87 3.20
CA TYR A 10 5.97 13.49 4.00
C TYR A 10 6.71 12.48 4.89
N ASP A 11 7.01 11.32 4.33
CA ASP A 11 7.71 10.25 5.03
C ASP A 11 9.16 10.10 4.57
N SER A 12 10.06 9.87 5.51
CA SER A 12 11.49 9.67 5.21
C SER A 12 11.78 8.39 4.46
N PHE A 13 10.88 7.39 4.51
CA PHE A 13 11.03 6.12 3.82
C PHE A 13 10.43 6.10 2.41
N THR A 14 9.74 7.16 1.98
CA THR A 14 9.14 7.24 0.63
C THR A 14 10.17 6.94 -0.47
N TYR A 15 11.37 7.52 -0.38
CA TYR A 15 12.39 7.33 -1.40
C TYR A 15 13.04 5.94 -1.38
N ASN A 16 12.97 5.20 -0.29
CA ASN A 16 13.34 3.78 -0.28
C ASN A 16 12.36 2.93 -1.09
N LEU A 17 11.04 3.24 -1.02
CA LEU A 17 10.04 2.63 -1.91
C LEU A 17 10.32 2.98 -3.38
N VAL A 18 10.61 4.26 -3.68
CA VAL A 18 10.96 4.73 -5.02
C VAL A 18 12.16 3.96 -5.56
N GLN A 19 13.21 3.82 -4.75
CA GLN A 19 14.42 3.08 -5.13
C GLN A 19 14.10 1.61 -5.43
N TYR A 20 13.39 0.91 -4.56
CA TYR A 20 13.07 -0.51 -4.78
C TYR A 20 12.20 -0.71 -6.03
N LEU A 21 11.20 0.15 -6.24
CA LEU A 21 10.37 0.10 -7.43
C LEU A 21 11.17 0.41 -8.71
N GLY A 22 12.11 1.36 -8.63
CA GLY A 22 13.04 1.67 -9.72
C GLY A 22 13.96 0.51 -10.07
N GLU A 23 14.55 -0.15 -9.06
CA GLU A 23 15.37 -1.35 -9.25
C GLU A 23 14.58 -2.53 -9.83
N LEU A 24 13.27 -2.59 -9.61
CA LEU A 24 12.35 -3.55 -10.20
C LEU A 24 11.85 -3.15 -11.61
N GLY A 25 12.37 -2.04 -12.16
CA GLY A 25 12.11 -1.58 -13.52
C GLY A 25 10.85 -0.75 -13.69
N ALA A 26 10.41 -0.04 -12.66
CA ALA A 26 9.37 0.98 -12.77
C ALA A 26 9.98 2.38 -12.88
N GLU A 27 9.29 3.27 -13.58
CA GLU A 27 9.50 4.72 -13.53
C GLU A 27 8.53 5.32 -12.51
N VAL A 28 9.02 6.09 -11.55
CA VAL A 28 8.21 6.58 -10.43
C VAL A 28 8.21 8.11 -10.43
N ASP A 29 7.05 8.72 -10.68
CA ASP A 29 6.80 10.15 -10.48
C ASP A 29 6.34 10.36 -9.02
N VAL A 30 7.05 11.20 -8.27
CA VAL A 30 6.77 11.46 -6.85
C VAL A 30 6.07 12.80 -6.71
N ARG A 31 4.89 12.81 -6.08
CA ARG A 31 4.12 14.02 -5.78
C ARG A 31 3.74 14.05 -4.31
N ARG A 32 3.90 15.21 -3.68
CA ARG A 32 3.43 15.44 -2.30
C ARG A 32 1.91 15.36 -2.23
N ASN A 33 1.38 14.84 -1.14
CA ASN A 33 -0.05 14.62 -0.93
C ASN A 33 -0.91 15.90 -0.92
N ASP A 34 -0.28 17.05 -0.75
CA ASP A 34 -0.89 18.38 -0.75
C ASP A 34 -0.49 19.24 -1.99
N ALA A 35 0.35 18.69 -2.87
CA ALA A 35 0.88 19.38 -4.05
C ALA A 35 0.43 18.73 -5.38
N VAL A 36 -0.57 17.89 -5.34
CA VAL A 36 -1.19 17.28 -6.53
C VAL A 36 -2.71 17.23 -6.37
N THR A 37 -3.42 17.55 -7.45
CA THR A 37 -4.88 17.45 -7.51
C THR A 37 -5.33 16.14 -8.16
N LEU A 38 -6.58 15.75 -7.93
CA LEU A 38 -7.16 14.55 -8.56
C LEU A 38 -7.25 14.69 -10.09
N GLU A 39 -7.40 15.91 -10.60
CA GLU A 39 -7.38 16.23 -12.03
C GLU A 39 -6.00 16.00 -12.64
N GLU A 40 -4.95 16.42 -11.95
CA GLU A 40 -3.56 16.17 -12.37
C GLU A 40 -3.25 14.68 -12.35
N VAL A 41 -3.68 13.93 -11.33
CA VAL A 41 -3.55 12.46 -11.29
C VAL A 41 -4.23 11.82 -12.50
N ALA A 42 -5.43 12.26 -12.85
CA ALA A 42 -6.14 11.78 -14.04
C ALA A 42 -5.39 12.10 -15.34
N ALA A 43 -4.84 13.31 -15.45
CA ALA A 43 -4.07 13.75 -16.64
C ALA A 43 -2.73 13.00 -16.78
N LEU A 44 -2.05 12.67 -15.68
CA LEU A 44 -0.82 11.87 -15.67
C LEU A 44 -1.06 10.46 -16.21
N GLY A 45 -2.22 9.86 -15.98
CA GLY A 45 -2.59 8.52 -16.45
C GLY A 45 -1.55 7.46 -16.07
N PRO A 46 -1.21 7.30 -14.77
CA PRO A 46 -0.23 6.32 -14.34
C PRO A 46 -0.73 4.89 -14.54
N ASP A 47 0.19 3.94 -14.68
CA ASP A 47 -0.15 2.51 -14.74
C ASP A 47 -0.53 1.94 -13.38
N GLY A 48 -0.13 2.61 -12.30
CA GLY A 48 -0.46 2.30 -10.91
C GLY A 48 -0.13 3.46 -9.98
N VAL A 49 -0.77 3.49 -8.83
CA VAL A 49 -0.50 4.47 -7.77
C VAL A 49 0.03 3.76 -6.54
N VAL A 50 1.07 4.32 -5.93
CA VAL A 50 1.58 3.89 -4.62
C VAL A 50 1.37 5.05 -3.64
N ILE A 51 0.74 4.77 -2.50
CA ILE A 51 0.52 5.75 -1.43
C ILE A 51 1.48 5.42 -0.30
N SER A 52 2.37 6.34 0.01
CA SER A 52 3.49 6.13 0.92
C SER A 52 3.06 6.03 2.39
N PRO A 53 3.97 5.55 3.27
CA PRO A 53 3.90 5.83 4.69
C PRO A 53 3.78 7.33 4.97
N GLY A 54 3.44 7.70 6.19
CA GLY A 54 3.40 9.08 6.63
C GLY A 54 3.00 9.22 8.09
N PRO A 55 3.09 10.42 8.64
CA PRO A 55 2.67 10.74 10.01
C PRO A 55 1.14 10.89 10.11
N CYS A 56 0.66 11.00 11.34
CA CYS A 56 -0.72 11.30 11.69
C CYS A 56 -1.74 10.22 11.26
N THR A 57 -2.89 10.63 10.76
CA THR A 57 -4.01 9.74 10.39
C THR A 57 -4.38 9.91 8.91
N PRO A 58 -5.18 9.01 8.33
CA PRO A 58 -5.66 9.18 6.96
C PRO A 58 -6.40 10.51 6.70
N ARG A 59 -6.97 11.14 7.74
CA ARG A 59 -7.66 12.43 7.61
C ARG A 59 -6.71 13.58 7.28
N GLU A 60 -5.46 13.49 7.73
CA GLU A 60 -4.40 14.47 7.47
C GLU A 60 -3.52 14.08 6.27
N ALA A 61 -3.82 12.99 5.57
CA ALA A 61 -3.05 12.49 4.44
C ALA A 61 -3.36 13.17 3.10
N GLY A 62 -3.85 14.42 3.13
CA GLY A 62 -4.11 15.23 1.93
C GLY A 62 -4.99 14.50 0.91
N VAL A 63 -4.48 14.35 -0.31
CA VAL A 63 -5.22 13.74 -1.43
C VAL A 63 -5.40 12.22 -1.30
N SER A 64 -4.74 11.55 -0.35
CA SER A 64 -4.65 10.07 -0.30
C SER A 64 -6.00 9.37 -0.25
N VAL A 65 -6.90 9.76 0.66
CA VAL A 65 -8.25 9.16 0.77
C VAL A 65 -9.11 9.51 -0.46
N PRO A 66 -9.28 10.80 -0.85
CA PRO A 66 -10.03 11.16 -2.05
C PRO A 66 -9.51 10.51 -3.34
N LEU A 67 -8.20 10.28 -3.44
CA LEU A 67 -7.59 9.59 -4.58
C LEU A 67 -8.08 8.13 -4.64
N ILE A 68 -8.07 7.42 -3.52
CA ILE A 68 -8.55 6.05 -3.46
C ILE A 68 -10.03 5.99 -3.86
N GLU A 69 -10.87 6.85 -3.29
CA GLU A 69 -12.31 6.90 -3.59
C GLU A 69 -12.59 7.15 -5.08
N ARG A 70 -11.81 8.04 -5.72
CA ARG A 70 -12.02 8.40 -7.13
C ARG A 70 -11.44 7.39 -8.11
N PHE A 71 -10.31 6.78 -7.80
CA PHE A 71 -9.54 5.96 -8.74
C PHE A 71 -9.59 4.46 -8.49
N ALA A 72 -10.17 3.99 -7.39
CA ALA A 72 -10.40 2.56 -7.16
C ALA A 72 -11.19 1.96 -8.35
N GLY A 73 -10.65 0.87 -8.91
CA GLY A 73 -11.20 0.23 -10.10
C GLY A 73 -10.81 0.88 -11.44
N ARG A 74 -10.17 2.04 -11.44
CA ARG A 74 -9.65 2.73 -12.64
C ARG A 74 -8.15 2.57 -12.80
N VAL A 75 -7.44 2.65 -11.68
CA VAL A 75 -5.99 2.50 -11.60
C VAL A 75 -5.66 1.56 -10.44
N PRO A 76 -4.76 0.60 -10.60
CA PRO A 76 -4.25 -0.20 -9.50
C PRO A 76 -3.62 0.65 -8.39
N ILE A 77 -3.93 0.34 -7.13
CA ILE A 77 -3.47 1.11 -5.98
C ILE A 77 -2.79 0.20 -4.97
N LEU A 78 -1.60 0.58 -4.53
CA LEU A 78 -0.88 0.00 -3.40
C LEU A 78 -0.72 1.03 -2.29
N GLY A 79 -1.23 0.74 -1.09
CA GLY A 79 -1.02 1.57 0.10
C GLY A 79 0.01 0.96 1.05
N VAL A 80 0.94 1.76 1.57
CA VAL A 80 1.94 1.34 2.56
C VAL A 80 1.76 2.14 3.85
N CYS A 81 1.63 1.46 4.98
CA CYS A 81 1.46 2.02 6.33
C CYS A 81 0.29 3.03 6.39
N LEU A 82 0.53 4.34 6.37
CA LEU A 82 -0.54 5.34 6.28
C LEU A 82 -1.40 5.15 5.02
N GLY A 83 -0.80 4.80 3.89
CA GLY A 83 -1.53 4.50 2.65
C GLY A 83 -2.45 3.28 2.77
N HIS A 84 -2.05 2.25 3.51
CA HIS A 84 -2.90 1.11 3.85
C HIS A 84 -4.08 1.53 4.73
N GLN A 85 -3.83 2.37 5.75
CA GLN A 85 -4.88 2.92 6.60
C GLN A 85 -5.85 3.80 5.80
N ALA A 86 -5.34 4.57 4.83
CA ALA A 86 -6.14 5.37 3.91
C ALA A 86 -7.06 4.50 3.05
N ILE A 87 -6.62 3.29 2.63
CA ILE A 87 -7.50 2.31 1.97
C ILE A 87 -8.63 1.90 2.91
N GLY A 88 -8.33 1.51 4.14
CA GLY A 88 -9.36 1.17 5.13
C GLY A 88 -10.39 2.28 5.29
N ALA A 89 -9.92 3.53 5.47
CA ALA A 89 -10.77 4.70 5.66
C ALA A 89 -11.62 5.03 4.42
N ALA A 90 -11.06 4.94 3.20
CA ALA A 90 -11.75 5.23 1.95
C ALA A 90 -12.95 4.31 1.70
N PHE A 91 -12.90 3.07 2.19
CA PHE A 91 -14.02 2.12 2.12
C PHE A 91 -14.89 2.09 3.38
N GLY A 92 -14.68 3.02 4.34
CA GLY A 92 -15.54 3.21 5.51
C GLY A 92 -15.10 2.46 6.78
N GLY A 93 -13.92 1.83 6.77
CA GLY A 93 -13.32 1.22 7.96
C GLY A 93 -12.76 2.25 8.94
N ALA A 94 -12.80 1.94 10.23
CA ALA A 94 -12.18 2.78 11.26
C ALA A 94 -10.68 2.49 11.36
N VAL A 95 -9.91 3.54 11.63
CA VAL A 95 -8.49 3.46 11.99
C VAL A 95 -8.36 3.82 13.46
N VAL A 96 -7.87 2.89 14.26
CA VAL A 96 -7.83 2.97 15.71
C VAL A 96 -6.41 2.79 16.25
N ARG A 97 -6.21 3.10 17.53
CA ARG A 97 -4.93 2.83 18.18
C ARG A 97 -4.64 1.34 18.23
N ALA A 98 -3.44 0.95 17.84
CA ALA A 98 -2.95 -0.41 17.97
C ALA A 98 -2.86 -0.80 19.46
N GLY A 99 -3.06 -2.07 19.76
CA GLY A 99 -2.87 -2.61 21.11
C GLY A 99 -1.44 -2.45 21.62
N ARG A 100 -0.47 -2.33 20.71
CA ARG A 100 0.95 -2.04 20.99
C ARG A 100 1.51 -1.03 19.99
N ILE A 101 2.29 -0.07 20.50
CA ILE A 101 3.05 0.84 19.64
C ILE A 101 4.26 0.08 19.09
N MET A 102 4.36 0.07 17.76
CA MET A 102 5.49 -0.52 17.03
C MET A 102 6.37 0.57 16.46
N HIS A 103 7.65 0.56 16.82
CA HIS A 103 8.62 1.54 16.33
C HIS A 103 9.94 0.84 16.00
N GLY A 104 10.17 0.57 14.72
CA GLY A 104 11.38 -0.09 14.23
C GLY A 104 11.52 -1.57 14.63
N LYS A 105 10.46 -2.19 15.13
CA LYS A 105 10.45 -3.61 15.49
C LYS A 105 9.95 -4.45 14.33
N THR A 106 10.45 -5.68 14.23
CA THR A 106 9.95 -6.67 13.28
C THR A 106 8.90 -7.55 13.92
N SER A 107 7.98 -8.05 13.09
CA SER A 107 7.03 -9.10 13.46
C SER A 107 6.98 -10.14 12.35
N PRO A 108 6.74 -11.42 12.69
CA PRO A 108 6.36 -12.42 11.69
C PRO A 108 5.01 -12.07 11.08
N ILE A 109 4.92 -12.10 9.76
CA ILE A 109 3.70 -11.81 9.01
C ILE A 109 3.10 -13.10 8.47
N LEU A 110 1.87 -13.39 8.89
CA LEU A 110 1.03 -14.44 8.32
C LEU A 110 0.18 -13.83 7.20
N HIS A 111 -0.10 -14.60 6.14
CA HIS A 111 -0.83 -14.10 4.98
C HIS A 111 -1.57 -15.22 4.23
N ASP A 112 -2.47 -14.83 3.34
CA ASP A 112 -3.28 -15.77 2.55
C ASP A 112 -2.56 -16.39 1.34
N GLY A 113 -1.32 -15.99 1.05
CA GLY A 113 -0.51 -16.50 -0.06
C GLY A 113 -0.95 -16.03 -1.44
N ARG A 114 -1.86 -15.06 -1.55
CA ARG A 114 -2.40 -14.57 -2.83
C ARG A 114 -1.89 -13.17 -3.16
N ALA A 115 -1.96 -12.82 -4.43
CA ALA A 115 -1.70 -11.46 -4.95
C ALA A 115 -0.33 -10.93 -4.51
N LEU A 116 -0.24 -9.89 -3.68
CA LEU A 116 1.01 -9.34 -3.16
C LEU A 116 1.86 -10.41 -2.45
N PHE A 117 1.21 -11.39 -1.82
CA PHE A 117 1.84 -12.42 -1.01
C PHE A 117 2.11 -13.73 -1.76
N ALA A 118 1.85 -13.76 -3.08
CA ALA A 118 2.08 -14.97 -3.89
C ALA A 118 3.54 -15.41 -3.82
N GLY A 119 3.76 -16.68 -3.43
CA GLY A 119 5.08 -17.29 -3.32
C GLY A 119 5.95 -16.80 -2.17
N LEU A 120 5.45 -15.93 -1.28
CA LEU A 120 6.18 -15.52 -0.08
C LEU A 120 6.07 -16.59 1.02
N PRO A 121 7.12 -16.78 1.84
CA PRO A 121 7.06 -17.70 2.96
C PRO A 121 6.15 -17.17 4.08
N GLN A 122 5.43 -18.05 4.76
CA GLN A 122 4.68 -17.69 5.95
C GLN A 122 5.61 -17.27 7.09
N GLY A 123 5.22 -16.25 7.83
CA GLY A 123 5.99 -15.79 8.97
C GLY A 123 7.26 -15.02 8.60
N PHE A 124 7.36 -14.48 7.38
CA PHE A 124 8.49 -13.61 7.05
C PHE A 124 8.56 -12.39 7.96
N ALA A 125 9.77 -11.95 8.29
CA ALA A 125 9.97 -10.79 9.15
C ALA A 125 9.65 -9.50 8.40
N ALA A 126 8.84 -8.62 9.00
CA ALA A 126 8.54 -7.30 8.45
C ALA A 126 8.64 -6.21 9.52
N THR A 127 9.24 -5.07 9.13
CA THR A 127 9.41 -3.90 9.99
C THR A 127 8.11 -3.14 10.13
N ARG A 128 7.81 -2.73 11.36
CA ARG A 128 6.61 -1.99 11.73
C ARG A 128 6.98 -0.65 12.39
N TYR A 129 6.35 0.43 11.93
CA TYR A 129 6.48 1.80 12.47
C TYR A 129 5.08 2.42 12.59
N HIS A 130 4.21 1.87 13.44
CA HIS A 130 2.85 2.38 13.55
C HIS A 130 2.30 2.30 14.97
N SER A 131 1.46 3.27 15.31
CA SER A 131 0.64 3.30 16.51
C SER A 131 -0.86 3.15 16.21
N LEU A 132 -1.23 3.14 14.93
CA LEU A 132 -2.58 2.97 14.43
C LEU A 132 -2.69 1.72 13.56
N VAL A 133 -3.88 1.15 13.50
CA VAL A 133 -4.24 -0.01 12.66
C VAL A 133 -5.67 0.14 12.15
N ILE A 134 -6.01 -0.55 11.07
CA ILE A 134 -7.41 -0.74 10.67
C ILE A 134 -8.07 -1.63 11.72
N ASP A 135 -9.22 -1.20 12.25
CA ASP A 135 -9.99 -1.96 13.23
C ASP A 135 -10.63 -3.19 12.56
N PRO A 136 -10.29 -4.42 13.01
CA PRO A 136 -10.90 -5.63 12.46
C PRO A 136 -12.42 -5.67 12.60
N ALA A 137 -12.97 -5.03 13.66
CA ALA A 137 -14.41 -5.03 13.91
C ALA A 137 -15.20 -4.18 12.90
N THR A 138 -14.54 -3.23 12.23
CA THR A 138 -15.14 -2.33 11.25
C THR A 138 -14.62 -2.53 9.84
N LEU A 139 -13.90 -3.64 9.58
CA LEU A 139 -13.38 -3.92 8.25
C LEU A 139 -14.54 -4.01 7.25
N PRO A 140 -14.59 -3.15 6.22
CA PRO A 140 -15.69 -3.13 5.26
C PRO A 140 -15.81 -4.45 4.49
N ALA A 141 -17.03 -4.82 4.12
CA ALA A 141 -17.31 -6.08 3.41
C ALA A 141 -16.60 -6.19 2.04
N GLU A 142 -16.31 -5.06 1.41
CA GLU A 142 -15.57 -4.94 0.15
C GLU A 142 -14.09 -5.31 0.29
N LEU A 143 -13.56 -5.19 1.50
CA LEU A 143 -12.18 -5.53 1.82
C LEU A 143 -12.09 -6.92 2.44
N GLU A 144 -10.99 -7.58 2.21
CA GLU A 144 -10.60 -8.80 2.92
C GLU A 144 -9.23 -8.62 3.56
N ARG A 145 -9.04 -9.25 4.69
CA ARG A 145 -7.73 -9.32 5.34
C ARG A 145 -6.83 -10.24 4.55
N SER A 146 -5.72 -9.73 4.04
CA SER A 146 -4.74 -10.47 3.25
C SER A 146 -3.49 -10.87 4.04
N ALA A 147 -3.18 -10.14 5.14
CA ALA A 147 -2.08 -10.45 6.06
C ALA A 147 -2.41 -10.03 7.50
N TRP A 148 -1.78 -10.69 8.48
CA TRP A 148 -2.01 -10.48 9.92
C TRP A 148 -0.83 -10.91 10.77
N THR A 149 -0.81 -10.51 12.04
CA THR A 149 0.11 -11.03 13.07
C THR A 149 -0.53 -12.17 13.85
N ALA A 150 0.26 -12.87 14.66
CA ALA A 150 -0.25 -13.91 15.57
C ALA A 150 -1.27 -13.37 16.59
N GLU A 151 -1.20 -12.07 16.89
CA GLU A 151 -2.13 -11.36 17.77
C GLU A 151 -3.38 -10.83 17.05
N ASP A 152 -3.60 -11.26 15.81
CA ASP A 152 -4.75 -10.93 14.97
C ASP A 152 -4.85 -9.47 14.52
N GLU A 153 -3.75 -8.70 14.57
CA GLU A 153 -3.69 -7.36 13.99
C GLU A 153 -3.68 -7.43 12.46
N ILE A 154 -4.48 -6.62 11.79
CA ILE A 154 -4.49 -6.52 10.32
C ILE A 154 -3.17 -5.92 9.82
N MET A 155 -2.43 -6.71 9.04
CA MET A 155 -1.18 -6.30 8.42
C MET A 155 -1.27 -6.16 6.89
N GLY A 156 -2.37 -6.56 6.32
CA GLY A 156 -2.67 -6.37 4.90
C GLY A 156 -4.16 -6.42 4.63
N VAL A 157 -4.61 -5.58 3.70
CA VAL A 157 -5.96 -5.62 3.15
C VAL A 157 -5.91 -5.69 1.63
N ARG A 158 -6.94 -6.30 1.06
CA ARG A 158 -7.16 -6.34 -0.37
C ARG A 158 -8.64 -6.14 -0.66
N HIS A 159 -8.96 -5.31 -1.67
CA HIS A 159 -10.32 -5.24 -2.18
C HIS A 159 -10.66 -6.53 -2.94
N ARG A 160 -11.88 -7.05 -2.73
CA ARG A 160 -12.28 -8.37 -3.25
C ARG A 160 -12.32 -8.46 -4.78
N THR A 161 -12.60 -7.36 -5.46
CA THR A 161 -12.78 -7.31 -6.91
C THR A 161 -11.92 -6.28 -7.63
N LEU A 162 -11.53 -5.20 -6.95
CA LEU A 162 -10.71 -4.14 -7.52
C LEU A 162 -9.23 -4.39 -7.21
N PHE A 163 -8.34 -3.88 -8.06
CA PHE A 163 -6.92 -3.94 -7.77
C PHE A 163 -6.50 -2.80 -6.81
N VAL A 164 -6.92 -2.93 -5.56
CA VAL A 164 -6.57 -2.06 -4.44
C VAL A 164 -6.08 -2.94 -3.30
N GLU A 165 -4.83 -2.76 -2.91
CA GLU A 165 -4.18 -3.56 -1.87
C GLU A 165 -3.34 -2.66 -0.98
N GLY A 166 -3.17 -3.06 0.28
CA GLY A 166 -2.33 -2.32 1.21
C GLY A 166 -1.66 -3.21 2.24
N VAL A 167 -0.50 -2.76 2.73
CA VAL A 167 0.25 -3.41 3.81
C VAL A 167 0.55 -2.42 4.92
N GLN A 168 0.38 -2.84 6.18
CA GLN A 168 0.62 -2.01 7.36
C GLN A 168 2.11 -1.90 7.68
N PHE A 169 2.90 -2.89 7.34
CA PHE A 169 4.35 -2.93 7.53
C PHE A 169 5.08 -2.19 6.40
N HIS A 170 6.39 -2.03 6.55
CA HIS A 170 7.27 -1.31 5.64
C HIS A 170 8.04 -2.28 4.72
N PRO A 171 7.59 -2.54 3.48
CA PRO A 171 8.29 -3.43 2.55
C PRO A 171 9.64 -2.86 2.07
N GLU A 172 9.83 -1.54 2.18
CA GLU A 172 11.07 -0.84 1.82
C GLU A 172 12.16 -0.91 2.88
N SER A 173 11.83 -1.40 4.07
CA SER A 173 12.82 -1.57 5.13
C SER A 173 13.73 -2.77 4.83
N ILE A 174 15.03 -2.58 5.06
CA ILE A 174 16.04 -3.64 4.90
C ILE A 174 15.77 -4.87 5.80
N LEU A 175 15.07 -4.68 6.91
CA LEU A 175 14.70 -5.77 7.83
C LEU A 175 13.40 -6.48 7.41
N THR A 176 12.73 -6.02 6.36
CA THR A 176 11.58 -6.74 5.76
C THR A 176 12.12 -7.69 4.70
N THR A 177 12.29 -8.95 5.08
CA THR A 177 13.04 -9.93 4.29
C THR A 177 12.47 -10.21 2.89
N GLU A 178 11.14 -10.10 2.74
CA GLU A 178 10.43 -10.35 1.48
C GLU A 178 9.88 -9.07 0.81
N GLY A 179 10.26 -7.90 1.33
CA GLY A 179 9.68 -6.63 0.89
C GLY A 179 9.84 -6.36 -0.60
N LYS A 180 11.02 -6.61 -1.15
CA LYS A 180 11.29 -6.42 -2.58
C LYS A 180 10.51 -7.39 -3.46
N ARG A 181 10.33 -8.64 -3.02
CA ARG A 181 9.50 -9.63 -3.74
C ARG A 181 8.02 -9.23 -3.72
N LEU A 182 7.53 -8.72 -2.59
CA LEU A 182 6.17 -8.21 -2.48
C LEU A 182 5.91 -7.06 -3.47
N LEU A 183 6.82 -6.07 -3.55
CA LEU A 183 6.74 -4.99 -4.53
C LEU A 183 6.86 -5.51 -5.97
N GLY A 184 7.68 -6.53 -6.19
CA GLY A 184 7.78 -7.24 -7.46
C GLY A 184 6.47 -7.90 -7.88
N ASN A 185 5.75 -8.52 -6.95
CA ASN A 185 4.43 -9.10 -7.21
C ASN A 185 3.41 -8.02 -7.62
N PHE A 186 3.43 -6.85 -6.99
CA PHE A 186 2.60 -5.71 -7.42
C PHE A 186 2.89 -5.34 -8.87
N LEU A 187 4.16 -5.12 -9.23
CA LEU A 187 4.55 -4.75 -10.59
C LEU A 187 4.24 -5.84 -11.62
N ALA A 188 4.44 -7.11 -11.28
CA ALA A 188 4.12 -8.22 -12.17
C ALA A 188 2.63 -8.26 -12.51
N ARG A 189 1.77 -8.02 -11.54
CA ARG A 189 0.32 -7.96 -11.75
C ARG A 189 -0.10 -6.75 -12.61
N LEU A 190 0.56 -5.59 -12.46
CA LEU A 190 0.33 -4.44 -13.35
C LEU A 190 0.65 -4.79 -14.81
N ARG A 191 1.74 -5.51 -15.05
CA ARG A 191 2.18 -5.92 -16.38
C ARG A 191 1.26 -7.00 -16.99
N GLY A 192 0.78 -7.93 -16.17
CA GLY A 192 -0.10 -9.02 -16.61
C GLY A 192 -1.55 -8.59 -16.90
N GLY A 193 -2.01 -7.50 -16.32
CA GLY A 193 -3.37 -6.95 -16.52
C GLY A 193 -3.51 -5.95 -17.67
N ARG A 194 -2.42 -5.61 -18.36
CA ARG A 194 -2.47 -4.68 -19.50
C ARG A 194 -3.00 -5.36 -20.76
N PRO A 195 -4.12 -4.91 -21.35
CA PRO A 195 -4.35 -5.19 -22.76
C PRO A 195 -3.20 -4.55 -23.57
N ALA A 196 -2.71 -5.26 -24.58
CA ALA A 196 -1.69 -4.72 -25.47
C ALA A 196 -2.15 -3.34 -25.94
N ARG A 197 -1.36 -2.28 -25.65
CA ARG A 197 -1.60 -0.96 -26.23
C ARG A 197 -1.52 -1.15 -27.74
N ALA A 198 -2.61 -0.88 -28.45
CA ALA A 198 -2.57 -0.76 -29.91
C ALA A 198 -1.51 0.29 -30.25
N ALA A 199 -0.58 -0.08 -31.13
CA ALA A 199 0.50 0.77 -31.65
C ALA A 199 -0.07 1.93 -32.46
#